data_e34a9065e1e32e63be5c930c12c656be
#
_entry.id   e34a9065e1e32e63be5c930c12c656be
#
_cell.length_a   1.000
_cell.length_b   1.000
_cell.length_c   1.000
_cell.angle_alpha   90.00
_cell.angle_beta   90.00
_cell.angle_gamma   90.00
#
_symmetry.space_group_name_H-M   'P 1'
#
loop_
_entity.id
_entity.type
_entity.pdbx_description
1 polymer ?
#
loop_
_entity_poly.entity_id
_entity_poly.type
_entity_poly.pdbx_seq_one_letter_code
_entity_poly.pdbx_strand_id
1 'polypeptide(L)'
;MRFGGEPNGLAVVSIVATESVAPGYLQALPCAATPGTYSNLNMDRAGQTIANLAIVQLDAKGESCVYTNAGAHVVVDLQGYLSTSSFTPTSQRLRDTRQPAPQPPLPADGRTTVTGRADGLAVLSLVVTETRSSGYVQALPCSQREGAFSNLNADQPGQTRANLAIVPLDGAGSTCLYTQASAHLLADLQGYLDAAVFTPANRRLLDTRQR
;
A
#
# COMPACT_ATOMS: atom_id res chain seq x y z
N MET A 1 5.10 -18.08 -7.07
CA MET A 1 6.23 -18.49 -6.19
C MET A 1 5.71 -18.67 -4.79
N ARG A 2 6.19 -19.66 -4.04
CA ARG A 2 5.72 -19.99 -2.69
C ARG A 2 6.79 -19.65 -1.66
N PHE A 3 6.38 -19.17 -0.50
CA PHE A 3 7.22 -18.98 0.67
C PHE A 3 6.47 -19.45 1.93
N GLY A 4 7.18 -19.67 3.03
CA GLY A 4 6.64 -20.26 4.25
C GLY A 4 7.07 -19.54 5.51
N GLY A 5 6.32 -19.80 6.60
CA GLY A 5 6.53 -19.30 7.95
C GLY A 5 5.70 -20.08 8.96
N GLU A 6 5.21 -19.42 10.01
CA GLU A 6 4.37 -20.04 11.04
C GLU A 6 2.98 -20.42 10.51
N PRO A 7 2.49 -21.64 10.77
CA PRO A 7 1.13 -22.03 10.40
C PRO A 7 0.06 -21.05 10.91
N ASN A 8 -0.87 -20.67 10.03
CA ASN A 8 -1.92 -19.67 10.30
C ASN A 8 -1.38 -18.30 10.76
N GLY A 9 -0.09 -18.01 10.55
CA GLY A 9 0.54 -16.77 10.96
C GLY A 9 0.11 -15.57 10.13
N LEU A 10 0.17 -14.38 10.72
CA LEU A 10 0.09 -13.09 10.03
C LEU A 10 1.50 -12.52 9.92
N ALA A 11 2.19 -12.84 8.83
CA ALA A 11 3.56 -12.42 8.61
C ALA A 11 3.64 -10.97 8.13
N VAL A 12 4.48 -10.17 8.77
CA VAL A 12 4.91 -8.87 8.27
C VAL A 12 6.17 -9.10 7.47
N VAL A 13 6.13 -8.85 6.17
CA VAL A 13 7.22 -9.15 5.26
C VAL A 13 7.63 -7.92 4.44
N SER A 14 8.91 -7.80 4.14
CA SER A 14 9.40 -6.97 3.05
C SER A 14 9.39 -7.81 1.78
N ILE A 15 8.65 -7.36 0.77
CA ILE A 15 8.63 -7.99 -0.56
C ILE A 15 9.47 -7.12 -1.48
N VAL A 16 10.45 -7.72 -2.15
CA VAL A 16 11.34 -7.04 -3.09
C VAL A 16 11.17 -7.66 -4.46
N ALA A 17 10.96 -6.83 -5.48
CA ALA A 17 11.19 -7.17 -6.86
C ALA A 17 12.54 -6.63 -7.29
N THR A 18 13.37 -7.44 -7.96
CA THR A 18 14.64 -7.00 -8.51
C THR A 18 14.85 -7.56 -9.91
N GLU A 19 15.67 -6.88 -10.70
CA GLU A 19 15.97 -7.26 -12.08
C GLU A 19 14.70 -7.50 -12.91
N SER A 20 13.67 -6.66 -12.72
CA SER A 20 12.43 -6.78 -13.49
C SER A 20 12.70 -6.68 -14.97
N VAL A 21 12.07 -7.54 -15.78
CA VAL A 21 12.25 -7.54 -17.25
C VAL A 21 11.31 -6.55 -17.95
N ALA A 22 10.25 -6.11 -17.28
CA ALA A 22 9.23 -5.18 -17.80
C ALA A 22 8.50 -4.49 -16.65
N PRO A 23 7.69 -3.44 -16.94
CA PRO A 23 6.69 -2.93 -16.00
C PRO A 23 5.73 -4.04 -15.57
N GLY A 24 5.31 -4.02 -14.30
CA GLY A 24 4.41 -5.02 -13.77
C GLY A 24 4.14 -4.84 -12.28
N TYR A 25 3.62 -5.88 -11.64
CA TYR A 25 3.32 -5.85 -10.22
C TYR A 25 3.55 -7.20 -9.54
N LEU A 26 3.70 -7.14 -8.23
CA LEU A 26 3.67 -8.31 -7.33
C LEU A 26 2.40 -8.28 -6.48
N GLN A 27 1.86 -9.46 -6.23
CA GLN A 27 0.74 -9.69 -5.33
C GLN A 27 1.02 -10.87 -4.42
N ALA A 28 1.00 -10.66 -3.11
CA ALA A 28 1.01 -11.73 -2.12
C ALA A 28 -0.43 -12.19 -1.88
N LEU A 29 -0.67 -13.50 -1.94
CA LEU A 29 -2.00 -14.07 -1.89
C LEU A 29 -1.95 -15.53 -1.40
N PRO A 30 -3.07 -16.08 -0.87
CA PRO A 30 -3.15 -17.51 -0.60
C PRO A 30 -2.83 -18.31 -1.86
N CYS A 31 -2.05 -19.39 -1.73
CA CYS A 31 -1.57 -20.17 -2.89
C CYS A 31 -2.68 -20.78 -3.76
N ALA A 32 -3.86 -21.00 -3.19
CA ALA A 32 -5.05 -21.49 -3.91
C ALA A 32 -5.88 -20.36 -4.56
N ALA A 33 -5.54 -19.08 -4.29
CA ALA A 33 -6.28 -17.96 -4.82
C ALA A 33 -5.79 -17.56 -6.22
N THR A 34 -6.69 -17.03 -7.04
CA THR A 34 -6.33 -16.37 -8.30
C THR A 34 -5.92 -14.93 -8.06
N PRO A 35 -4.94 -14.40 -8.82
CA PRO A 35 -4.57 -13.00 -8.72
C PRO A 35 -5.77 -12.08 -8.92
N GLY A 36 -5.88 -11.10 -8.04
CA GLY A 36 -6.98 -10.12 -8.02
C GLY A 36 -6.59 -8.77 -8.61
N THR A 37 -7.31 -7.74 -8.22
CA THR A 37 -7.16 -6.37 -8.76
C THR A 37 -6.26 -5.47 -7.93
N TYR A 38 -5.69 -5.96 -6.83
CA TYR A 38 -4.77 -5.21 -5.97
C TYR A 38 -3.31 -5.58 -6.24
N SER A 39 -2.39 -4.74 -5.79
CA SER A 39 -0.95 -5.02 -5.83
C SER A 39 -0.30 -4.68 -4.49
N ASN A 40 0.70 -5.46 -4.10
CA ASN A 40 1.56 -5.11 -2.97
C ASN A 40 2.76 -4.25 -3.42
N LEU A 41 3.18 -4.38 -4.67
CA LEU A 41 4.33 -3.68 -5.21
C LEU A 41 4.17 -3.51 -6.73
N ASN A 42 4.58 -2.36 -7.26
CA ASN A 42 4.53 -2.06 -8.70
C ASN A 42 5.92 -1.72 -9.23
N MET A 43 6.27 -2.30 -10.36
CA MET A 43 7.48 -2.03 -11.13
C MET A 43 7.12 -1.18 -12.34
N ASP A 44 7.83 -0.06 -12.56
CA ASP A 44 7.53 0.89 -13.66
C ASP A 44 8.34 0.60 -14.92
N ARG A 45 9.49 -0.07 -14.78
CA ARG A 45 10.44 -0.29 -15.88
C ARG A 45 11.27 -1.55 -15.68
N ALA A 46 11.87 -2.01 -16.77
CA ALA A 46 12.89 -3.06 -16.72
C ALA A 46 14.10 -2.63 -15.87
N GLY A 47 14.77 -3.62 -15.26
CA GLY A 47 15.95 -3.44 -14.42
C GLY A 47 15.67 -2.81 -13.05
N GLN A 48 14.41 -2.60 -12.68
CA GLN A 48 14.07 -1.97 -11.43
C GLN A 48 14.25 -2.91 -10.24
N THR A 49 14.78 -2.35 -9.15
CA THR A 49 14.73 -2.96 -7.82
C THR A 49 13.87 -2.08 -6.92
N ILE A 50 12.87 -2.65 -6.30
CA ILE A 50 11.93 -1.94 -5.44
C ILE A 50 11.39 -2.86 -4.36
N ALA A 51 11.18 -2.31 -3.17
CA ALA A 51 10.65 -3.01 -2.00
C ALA A 51 9.36 -2.36 -1.50
N ASN A 52 8.50 -3.16 -0.88
CA ASN A 52 7.38 -2.69 -0.09
C ASN A 52 7.12 -3.61 1.09
N LEU A 53 6.54 -3.07 2.15
CA LEU A 53 6.05 -3.84 3.28
C LEU A 53 4.68 -4.44 2.94
N ALA A 54 4.42 -5.68 3.41
CA ALA A 54 3.12 -6.32 3.31
C ALA A 54 2.80 -7.10 4.58
N ILE A 55 1.50 -7.18 4.91
CA ILE A 55 0.99 -8.12 5.92
C ILE A 55 0.34 -9.26 5.15
N VAL A 56 0.82 -10.46 5.36
CA VAL A 56 0.44 -11.64 4.57
C VAL A 56 -0.08 -12.74 5.48
N GLN A 57 -1.27 -13.24 5.19
CA GLN A 57 -1.80 -14.41 5.87
C GLN A 57 -1.17 -15.69 5.32
N LEU A 58 -0.64 -16.52 6.22
CA LEU A 58 -0.16 -17.86 5.93
C LEU A 58 -1.26 -18.88 6.19
N ASP A 59 -1.31 -19.92 5.39
CA ASP A 59 -2.29 -21.00 5.53
C ASP A 59 -1.97 -21.96 6.70
N ALA A 60 -2.76 -23.02 6.85
CA ALA A 60 -2.56 -24.02 7.90
C ALA A 60 -1.22 -24.78 7.79
N LYS A 61 -0.54 -24.69 6.65
CA LYS A 61 0.80 -25.24 6.45
C LYS A 61 1.89 -24.18 6.65
N GLY A 62 1.52 -22.95 6.96
CA GLY A 62 2.43 -21.82 7.04
C GLY A 62 2.84 -21.29 5.66
N GLU A 63 2.05 -21.49 4.60
CA GLU A 63 2.43 -21.13 3.24
C GLU A 63 1.63 -19.95 2.71
N SER A 64 2.28 -19.13 1.90
CA SER A 64 1.66 -18.13 1.03
C SER A 64 2.39 -18.05 -0.31
N CYS A 65 1.80 -17.38 -1.28
CA CYS A 65 2.34 -17.26 -2.62
C CYS A 65 2.54 -15.80 -3.03
N VAL A 66 3.54 -15.56 -3.87
CA VAL A 66 3.70 -14.31 -4.61
C VAL A 66 3.46 -14.58 -6.09
N TYR A 67 2.54 -13.81 -6.64
CA TYR A 67 2.31 -13.72 -8.08
C TYR A 67 3.00 -12.49 -8.63
N THR A 68 3.49 -12.59 -9.86
CA THR A 68 3.93 -11.45 -10.67
C THR A 68 3.44 -11.60 -12.09
N ASN A 69 3.02 -10.50 -12.70
CA ASN A 69 2.61 -10.48 -14.12
C ASN A 69 3.78 -10.14 -15.06
N ALA A 70 4.93 -9.75 -14.53
CA ALA A 70 6.15 -9.53 -15.29
C ALA A 70 7.29 -10.37 -14.71
N GLY A 71 8.27 -10.75 -15.53
CA GLY A 71 9.46 -11.44 -15.03
C GLY A 71 10.25 -10.56 -14.07
N ALA A 72 10.60 -11.10 -12.92
CA ALA A 72 11.45 -10.47 -11.92
C ALA A 72 12.01 -11.53 -10.97
N HIS A 73 13.14 -11.27 -10.35
CA HIS A 73 13.51 -11.98 -9.14
C HIS A 73 12.73 -11.40 -7.96
N VAL A 74 12.30 -12.28 -7.05
CA VAL A 74 11.52 -11.90 -5.88
C VAL A 74 12.23 -12.36 -4.63
N VAL A 75 12.41 -11.42 -3.68
CA VAL A 75 12.89 -11.71 -2.32
C VAL A 75 11.76 -11.41 -1.34
N VAL A 76 11.59 -12.26 -0.35
CA VAL A 76 10.64 -12.08 0.74
C VAL A 76 11.37 -12.22 2.06
N ASP A 77 11.51 -11.12 2.79
CA ASP A 77 12.19 -11.06 4.07
C ASP A 77 11.17 -10.94 5.20
N LEU A 78 11.17 -11.89 6.13
CA LEU A 78 10.31 -11.85 7.30
C LEU A 78 10.79 -10.78 8.30
N GLN A 79 9.89 -9.86 8.67
CA GLN A 79 10.14 -8.84 9.69
C GLN A 79 9.60 -9.28 11.07
N GLY A 80 8.56 -10.09 11.09
CA GLY A 80 7.92 -10.59 12.30
C GLY A 80 6.49 -11.07 12.05
N TYR A 81 5.78 -11.37 13.13
CA TYR A 81 4.38 -11.79 13.07
C TYR A 81 3.50 -10.86 13.90
N LEU A 82 2.30 -10.60 13.40
CA LEU A 82 1.22 -9.99 14.18
C LEU A 82 0.40 -11.11 14.85
N SER A 83 -0.10 -10.82 16.05
CA SER A 83 -1.12 -11.69 16.64
C SER A 83 -2.38 -11.67 15.77
N THR A 84 -3.02 -12.83 15.59
CA THR A 84 -4.27 -12.95 14.86
C THR A 84 -5.42 -12.18 15.52
N SER A 85 -5.32 -11.88 16.83
CA SER A 85 -6.26 -11.01 17.54
C SER A 85 -6.01 -9.52 17.29
N SER A 86 -4.82 -9.16 16.79
CA SER A 86 -4.41 -7.76 16.56
C SER A 86 -4.73 -7.23 15.18
N PHE A 87 -5.08 -8.10 14.25
CA PHE A 87 -5.33 -7.74 12.85
C PHE A 87 -6.47 -8.55 12.26
N THR A 88 -7.45 -7.87 11.70
CA THR A 88 -8.55 -8.50 10.95
C THR A 88 -8.27 -8.36 9.46
N PRO A 89 -7.81 -9.41 8.77
CA PRO A 89 -7.50 -9.34 7.35
C PRO A 89 -8.77 -9.19 6.52
N THR A 90 -8.69 -8.40 5.46
CA THR A 90 -9.72 -8.28 4.43
C THR A 90 -9.06 -7.85 3.12
N SER A 91 -9.80 -7.89 2.02
CA SER A 91 -9.31 -7.43 0.72
C SER A 91 -10.45 -6.69 0.02
N GLN A 92 -10.36 -5.37 -0.01
CA GLN A 92 -11.39 -4.52 -0.60
C GLN A 92 -10.79 -3.24 -1.18
N ARG A 93 -11.16 -2.88 -2.41
CA ARG A 93 -10.85 -1.55 -2.94
C ARG A 93 -11.81 -0.53 -2.33
N LEU A 94 -11.27 0.39 -1.52
CA LEU A 94 -12.05 1.46 -0.90
C LEU A 94 -12.15 2.70 -1.80
N ARG A 95 -11.12 2.94 -2.62
CA ARG A 95 -11.09 4.09 -3.54
C ARG A 95 -10.32 3.76 -4.81
N ASP A 96 -10.85 4.19 -5.95
CA ASP A 96 -10.17 4.25 -7.23
C ASP A 96 -10.65 5.50 -7.95
N THR A 97 -9.78 6.50 -8.11
CA THR A 97 -10.15 7.77 -8.73
C THR A 97 -10.30 7.69 -10.24
N ARG A 98 -10.00 6.54 -10.86
CA ARG A 98 -10.28 6.26 -12.27
C ARG A 98 -11.74 5.85 -12.50
N GLN A 99 -12.48 5.56 -11.42
CA GLN A 99 -13.84 5.02 -11.48
C GLN A 99 -14.92 6.02 -11.03
N PRO A 100 -16.10 6.03 -11.70
CA PRO A 100 -16.39 5.29 -12.94
C PRO A 100 -15.58 5.84 -14.12
N ALA A 101 -15.10 4.97 -14.99
CA ALA A 101 -14.27 5.37 -16.14
C ALA A 101 -15.12 5.98 -17.28
N PRO A 102 -14.57 6.92 -18.08
CA PRO A 102 -13.28 7.59 -17.89
C PRO A 102 -13.34 8.76 -16.88
N GLN A 103 -12.31 8.90 -16.06
CA GLN A 103 -12.15 10.04 -15.16
C GLN A 103 -10.79 10.72 -15.43
N PRO A 104 -10.70 12.04 -15.35
CA PRO A 104 -9.40 12.70 -15.36
C PRO A 104 -8.65 12.41 -14.05
N PRO A 105 -7.31 12.42 -14.07
CA PRO A 105 -6.53 12.40 -12.84
C PRO A 105 -6.93 13.54 -11.90
N LEU A 106 -6.78 13.32 -10.60
CA LEU A 106 -6.88 14.42 -9.64
C LEU A 106 -5.91 15.54 -10.06
N PRO A 107 -6.27 16.81 -9.91
CA PRO A 107 -5.33 17.91 -10.17
C PRO A 107 -4.15 17.84 -9.18
N ALA A 108 -3.09 18.58 -9.47
CA ALA A 108 -2.05 18.86 -8.49
C ALA A 108 -2.68 19.48 -7.22
N ASP A 109 -2.16 19.11 -6.06
CA ASP A 109 -2.70 19.47 -4.75
C ASP A 109 -4.14 18.99 -4.51
N GLY A 110 -4.55 17.97 -5.28
CA GLY A 110 -5.89 17.39 -5.21
C GLY A 110 -6.06 16.45 -4.01
N ARG A 111 -7.33 16.28 -3.61
CA ARG A 111 -7.71 15.38 -2.52
C ARG A 111 -8.85 14.47 -2.93
N THR A 112 -8.90 13.29 -2.31
CA THR A 112 -10.03 12.36 -2.40
C THR A 112 -10.28 11.71 -1.05
N THR A 113 -11.54 11.42 -0.74
CA THR A 113 -11.92 10.73 0.49
C THR A 113 -11.86 9.22 0.29
N VAL A 114 -11.35 8.53 1.30
CA VAL A 114 -11.41 7.08 1.47
C VAL A 114 -12.32 6.80 2.65
N THR A 115 -13.27 5.87 2.50
CA THR A 115 -14.21 5.51 3.55
C THR A 115 -14.11 4.02 3.85
N GLY A 116 -14.02 3.68 5.13
CA GLY A 116 -13.97 2.32 5.66
C GLY A 116 -14.75 2.22 6.97
N ARG A 117 -14.27 1.43 7.93
CA ARG A 117 -14.89 1.24 9.25
C ARG A 117 -14.70 2.49 10.12
N ALA A 118 -15.78 2.95 10.78
CA ALA A 118 -15.72 4.04 11.76
C ALA A 118 -14.66 3.75 12.84
N ASP A 119 -13.90 4.77 13.21
CA ASP A 119 -12.78 4.71 14.17
C ASP A 119 -11.78 3.57 13.89
N GLY A 120 -11.72 3.11 12.64
CA GLY A 120 -10.85 2.02 12.20
C GLY A 120 -9.40 2.45 12.06
N LEU A 121 -8.49 1.53 12.30
CA LEU A 121 -7.08 1.67 11.98
C LEU A 121 -6.79 0.82 10.73
N ALA A 122 -6.96 1.42 9.56
CA ALA A 122 -6.89 0.73 8.28
C ALA A 122 -5.44 0.50 7.82
N VAL A 123 -5.14 -0.72 7.39
CA VAL A 123 -3.91 -1.06 6.66
C VAL A 123 -4.23 -1.00 5.19
N LEU A 124 -3.68 -0.01 4.50
CA LEU A 124 -3.97 0.29 3.10
C LEU A 124 -2.74 0.05 2.23
N SER A 125 -2.92 -0.60 1.09
CA SER A 125 -2.03 -0.43 -0.04
C SER A 125 -2.47 0.83 -0.77
N LEU A 126 -1.69 1.89 -0.66
CA LEU A 126 -1.88 3.15 -1.39
C LEU A 126 -1.17 3.04 -2.72
N VAL A 127 -1.87 3.36 -3.81
CA VAL A 127 -1.28 3.37 -5.15
C VAL A 127 -1.46 4.75 -5.75
N VAL A 128 -0.36 5.31 -6.29
CA VAL A 128 -0.39 6.43 -7.23
C VAL A 128 -0.12 5.88 -8.62
N THR A 129 -0.84 6.37 -9.62
CA THR A 129 -0.64 5.94 -11.02
C THR A 129 -0.92 7.08 -11.99
N GLU A 130 -0.39 6.97 -13.21
CA GLU A 130 -0.53 7.96 -14.27
C GLU A 130 -0.12 9.37 -13.82
N THR A 131 0.95 9.45 -13.01
CA THR A 131 1.47 10.73 -12.50
C THR A 131 1.86 11.67 -13.64
N ARG A 132 1.59 12.97 -13.50
CA ARG A 132 1.98 13.98 -14.49
C ARG A 132 3.32 14.64 -14.18
N SER A 133 3.80 14.50 -12.94
CA SER A 133 5.10 15.02 -12.47
C SER A 133 5.59 14.17 -11.29
N SER A 134 6.80 14.47 -10.80
CA SER A 134 7.21 14.02 -9.46
C SER A 134 6.34 14.64 -8.37
N GLY A 135 6.21 13.97 -7.25
CA GLY A 135 5.42 14.43 -6.11
C GLY A 135 5.23 13.34 -5.07
N TYR A 136 4.32 13.58 -4.14
CA TYR A 136 4.03 12.63 -3.06
C TYR A 136 2.53 12.52 -2.78
N VAL A 137 2.18 11.44 -2.10
CA VAL A 137 0.84 11.17 -1.58
C VAL A 137 0.88 11.12 -0.07
N GLN A 138 -0.11 11.71 0.57
CA GLN A 138 -0.32 11.70 2.02
C GLN A 138 -1.70 11.18 2.35
N ALA A 139 -1.79 10.26 3.33
CA ALA A 139 -3.03 9.93 3.99
C ALA A 139 -3.12 10.72 5.31
N LEU A 140 -4.20 11.49 5.49
CA LEU A 140 -4.35 12.41 6.62
C LEU A 140 -5.83 12.61 6.96
N PRO A 141 -6.16 13.01 8.21
CA PRO A 141 -7.51 13.42 8.54
C PRO A 141 -8.02 14.49 7.56
N CYS A 142 -9.26 14.36 7.09
CA CYS A 142 -9.80 15.27 6.07
C CYS A 142 -9.88 16.74 6.53
N SER A 143 -9.92 16.99 7.85
CA SER A 143 -9.90 18.30 8.47
C SER A 143 -8.50 18.93 8.55
N GLN A 144 -7.43 18.16 8.31
CA GLN A 144 -6.06 18.64 8.38
C GLN A 144 -5.53 19.07 7.02
N ARG A 145 -4.58 19.99 7.05
CA ARG A 145 -3.76 20.34 5.89
C ARG A 145 -2.63 19.34 5.74
N GLU A 146 -2.11 19.23 4.51
CA GLU A 146 -0.90 18.48 4.19
C GLU A 146 0.28 18.95 5.05
N GLY A 147 1.04 17.98 5.50
CA GLY A 147 2.19 18.19 6.38
C GLY A 147 3.52 17.87 5.70
N ALA A 148 4.55 17.72 6.52
CA ALA A 148 5.91 17.48 6.05
C ALA A 148 6.26 15.99 5.85
N PHE A 149 5.30 15.06 5.97
CA PHE A 149 5.51 13.63 5.76
C PHE A 149 4.91 13.16 4.43
N SER A 150 5.29 11.99 3.97
CA SER A 150 4.67 11.32 2.83
C SER A 150 4.46 9.85 3.14
N ASN A 151 3.39 9.27 2.61
CA ASN A 151 3.16 7.83 2.64
C ASN A 151 3.70 7.14 1.38
N LEU A 152 3.79 7.89 0.27
CA LEU A 152 4.18 7.37 -1.02
C LEU A 152 4.77 8.50 -1.86
N ASN A 153 5.85 8.23 -2.59
CA ASN A 153 6.49 9.20 -3.48
C ASN A 153 6.51 8.69 -4.92
N ALA A 154 6.32 9.61 -5.85
CA ALA A 154 6.53 9.41 -7.28
C ALA A 154 7.67 10.32 -7.74
N ASP A 155 8.60 9.77 -8.53
CA ASP A 155 9.83 10.46 -8.94
C ASP A 155 9.71 11.09 -10.32
N GLN A 156 8.77 10.62 -11.15
CA GLN A 156 8.66 11.02 -12.55
C GLN A 156 7.25 10.87 -13.10
N PRO A 157 6.93 11.51 -14.24
CA PRO A 157 5.67 11.31 -14.93
C PRO A 157 5.46 9.85 -15.38
N GLY A 158 4.20 9.43 -15.45
CA GLY A 158 3.78 8.10 -15.90
C GLY A 158 4.02 6.99 -14.87
N GLN A 159 4.50 7.31 -13.69
CA GLN A 159 4.88 6.33 -12.69
C GLN A 159 3.66 5.69 -12.01
N THR A 160 3.78 4.40 -11.72
CA THR A 160 2.86 3.66 -10.85
C THR A 160 3.63 3.09 -9.67
N ARG A 161 3.25 3.48 -8.46
CA ARG A 161 3.87 3.06 -7.20
C ARG A 161 2.83 2.62 -6.20
N ALA A 162 3.14 1.59 -5.43
CA ALA A 162 2.37 1.18 -4.26
C ALA A 162 3.22 1.30 -3.00
N ASN A 163 2.59 1.63 -1.88
CA ASN A 163 3.20 1.55 -0.57
C ASN A 163 2.16 1.18 0.49
N LEU A 164 2.58 0.41 1.50
CA LEU A 164 1.74 0.12 2.66
C LEU A 164 1.68 1.34 3.58
N ALA A 165 0.47 1.66 4.05
CA ALA A 165 0.25 2.69 5.05
C ALA A 165 -0.74 2.21 6.11
N ILE A 166 -0.48 2.56 7.38
CA ILE A 166 -1.43 2.38 8.46
C ILE A 166 -2.08 3.74 8.70
N VAL A 167 -3.40 3.81 8.52
CA VAL A 167 -4.13 5.07 8.44
C VAL A 167 -5.31 5.06 9.40
N PRO A 168 -5.40 6.02 10.34
CA PRO A 168 -6.59 6.16 11.17
C PRO A 168 -7.75 6.71 10.34
N LEU A 169 -8.93 6.13 10.55
CA LEU A 169 -10.20 6.62 10.06
C LEU A 169 -10.95 7.32 11.19
N ASP A 170 -11.67 8.38 10.89
CA ASP A 170 -12.44 9.15 11.87
C ASP A 170 -13.74 8.42 12.28
N GLY A 171 -14.55 9.05 13.14
CA GLY A 171 -15.84 8.52 13.60
C GLY A 171 -16.87 8.29 12.48
N ALA A 172 -16.68 8.89 11.30
CA ALA A 172 -17.45 8.62 10.10
C ALA A 172 -16.79 7.53 9.20
N GLY A 173 -15.68 6.95 9.64
CA GLY A 173 -14.90 5.98 8.87
C GLY A 173 -14.08 6.60 7.76
N SER A 174 -13.79 7.89 7.80
CA SER A 174 -13.19 8.62 6.68
C SER A 174 -11.74 9.04 6.96
N THR A 175 -10.95 9.07 5.89
CA THR A 175 -9.66 9.73 5.79
C THR A 175 -9.51 10.35 4.41
N CYS A 176 -8.57 11.27 4.23
CA CYS A 176 -8.29 11.87 2.94
C CYS A 176 -6.93 11.45 2.40
N LEU A 177 -6.87 11.21 1.09
CA LEU A 177 -5.63 11.11 0.35
C LEU A 177 -5.40 12.42 -0.39
N TYR A 178 -4.27 13.03 -0.11
CA TYR A 178 -3.75 14.19 -0.83
C TYR A 178 -2.69 13.74 -1.82
N THR A 179 -2.64 14.36 -2.99
CA THR A 179 -1.56 14.19 -3.96
C THR A 179 -1.00 15.54 -4.38
N GLN A 180 0.32 15.71 -4.28
CA GLN A 180 1.01 16.90 -4.74
C GLN A 180 1.06 16.97 -6.27
N ALA A 181 1.32 15.84 -6.92
CA ALA A 181 1.31 15.75 -8.38
C ALA A 181 -0.11 15.45 -8.89
N SER A 182 -0.46 15.90 -10.09
CA SER A 182 -1.64 15.39 -10.75
C SER A 182 -1.50 13.90 -11.02
N ALA A 183 -2.43 13.08 -10.54
CA ALA A 183 -2.36 11.62 -10.60
C ALA A 183 -3.71 10.96 -10.31
N HIS A 184 -3.83 9.68 -10.63
CA HIS A 184 -4.87 8.83 -10.05
C HIS A 184 -4.38 8.19 -8.75
N LEU A 185 -5.30 8.03 -7.79
CA LEU A 185 -5.06 7.41 -6.50
C LEU A 185 -5.99 6.22 -6.29
N LEU A 186 -5.41 5.14 -5.74
CA LEU A 186 -6.16 3.98 -5.29
C LEU A 186 -5.84 3.70 -3.83
N ALA A 187 -6.83 3.16 -3.11
CA ALA A 187 -6.68 2.67 -1.75
C ALA A 187 -7.30 1.27 -1.66
N ASP A 188 -6.45 0.27 -1.49
CA ASP A 188 -6.84 -1.12 -1.31
C ASP A 188 -6.67 -1.50 0.16
N LEU A 189 -7.77 -1.82 0.84
CA LEU A 189 -7.78 -2.26 2.23
C LEU A 189 -7.23 -3.69 2.31
N GLN A 190 -6.22 -3.88 3.16
CA GLN A 190 -5.66 -5.19 3.48
C GLN A 190 -6.19 -5.73 4.82
N GLY A 191 -6.72 -4.87 5.66
CA GLY A 191 -7.29 -5.22 6.95
C GLY A 191 -7.33 -4.06 7.92
N TYR A 192 -7.73 -4.36 9.15
CA TYR A 192 -7.74 -3.41 10.25
C TYR A 192 -6.87 -3.91 11.40
N LEU A 193 -6.02 -3.02 11.91
CA LEU A 193 -5.33 -3.25 13.19
C LEU A 193 -6.24 -2.92 14.36
N ASP A 194 -6.02 -3.61 15.47
CA ASP A 194 -6.61 -3.23 16.74
C ASP A 194 -5.92 -1.96 17.26
N ALA A 195 -6.71 -0.97 17.66
CA ALA A 195 -6.21 0.29 18.23
C ALA A 195 -5.41 0.11 19.53
N ALA A 196 -5.59 -1.01 20.23
CA ALA A 196 -4.82 -1.33 21.44
C ALA A 196 -3.33 -1.65 21.15
N VAL A 197 -3.01 -2.07 19.91
CA VAL A 197 -1.65 -2.50 19.54
C VAL A 197 -0.87 -1.48 18.76
N PHE A 198 -1.50 -0.39 18.30
CA PHE A 198 -0.85 0.62 17.48
C PHE A 198 -1.44 2.02 17.73
N THR A 199 -0.57 2.96 18.13
CA THR A 199 -0.94 4.37 18.27
C THR A 199 -0.37 5.15 17.08
N PRO A 200 -1.22 5.70 16.18
CA PRO A 200 -0.74 6.48 15.05
C PRO A 200 0.00 7.74 15.48
N ALA A 201 1.15 8.01 14.87
CA ALA A 201 1.92 9.23 15.08
C ALA A 201 2.56 9.67 13.77
N ASN A 202 2.11 10.81 13.24
CA ASN A 202 2.61 11.37 11.99
C ASN A 202 3.59 12.52 12.27
N ARG A 203 4.84 12.20 12.57
CA ARG A 203 5.89 13.20 12.76
C ARG A 203 7.20 12.77 12.10
N ARG A 204 7.93 13.75 11.57
CA ARG A 204 9.29 13.53 11.09
C ARG A 204 10.24 13.41 12.28
N LEU A 205 10.97 12.28 12.36
CA LEU A 205 11.97 12.04 13.39
C LEU A 205 13.35 12.53 12.98
N LEU A 206 13.66 12.49 11.69
CA LEU A 206 14.95 12.90 11.14
C LEU A 206 14.77 13.45 9.72
N ASP A 207 15.45 14.56 9.41
CA ASP A 207 15.62 15.06 8.06
C ASP A 207 17.07 15.54 7.88
N THR A 208 17.88 14.78 7.18
CA THR A 208 19.32 15.07 6.99
C THR A 208 19.59 16.28 6.08
N ARG A 209 18.56 16.85 5.44
CA ARG A 209 18.64 18.10 4.67
C ARG A 209 18.55 19.34 5.57
N GLN A 210 18.05 19.17 6.77
CA GLN A 210 17.98 20.22 7.80
C GLN A 210 19.19 20.04 8.73
N ARG A 211 20.13 20.99 8.68
CA ARG A 211 21.26 21.07 9.58
C ARG A 211 20.96 22.06 10.71
#